data_55eb6333eacdf4418d6dc3e07d5f94ec
#
_entry.id   55eb6333eacdf4418d6dc3e07d5f94ec
#
_cell.length_a   1.000
_cell.length_b   1.000
_cell.length_c   1.000
_cell.angle_alpha   90.00
_cell.angle_beta   90.00
_cell.angle_gamma   90.00
#
_symmetry.space_group_name_H-M   'P 1'
#
loop_
_entity.id
_entity.type
_entity.pdbx_description
1 polymer ?
#
loop_
_entity_poly.entity_id
_entity_poly.type
_entity_poly.pdbx_seq_one_letter_code
_entity_poly.pdbx_strand_id
1 'polypeptide(L)'
;EPLFDHARKLGITIFSSPFDTTAIDMLEDLGAPAYKIASFEAVDLPLIRYAAATGKPMIISTGMADAEEIAEAVDAARGGGCRELALLHCVSGYPAPAEDYNLRTIPDMIARHGLVTGLSDHTLDNTTSIASVALGASIIEKHFTLDRMGGGPDDSFSLEPEELVALCTGAKTAWESLGEVNYGRKSSEQGNVQFRRSLYFVKDMKAGEVITPDAVRSVRPGFGVAPKHIDTVVGAVLASDVARNTAVRAENLVR
;
A
#
# COMPACT_ATOMS: atom_id res chain seq x y z
N GLU A 1 -2.78 35.77 0.64
CA GLU A 1 -3.85 35.93 1.63
C GLU A 1 -5.17 35.33 1.12
N PRO A 2 -5.80 35.73 -0.02
CA PRO A 2 -7.10 35.21 -0.42
C PRO A 2 -7.15 33.68 -0.58
N LEU A 3 -6.09 33.02 -1.07
CA LEU A 3 -6.01 31.58 -1.22
C LEU A 3 -6.01 30.85 0.14
N PHE A 4 -5.25 31.36 1.11
CA PHE A 4 -5.24 30.80 2.48
C PHE A 4 -6.59 30.94 3.16
N ASP A 5 -7.27 32.09 2.97
CA ASP A 5 -8.62 32.31 3.51
C ASP A 5 -9.66 31.41 2.86
N HIS A 6 -9.53 31.18 1.56
CA HIS A 6 -10.42 30.28 0.84
C HIS A 6 -10.23 28.81 1.27
N ALA A 7 -8.98 28.36 1.36
CA ALA A 7 -8.66 27.01 1.83
C ALA A 7 -9.19 26.77 3.25
N ARG A 8 -9.01 27.72 4.17
CA ARG A 8 -9.58 27.64 5.53
C ARG A 8 -11.11 27.47 5.52
N LYS A 9 -11.82 28.24 4.66
CA LYS A 9 -13.27 28.12 4.51
C LYS A 9 -13.72 26.76 4.00
N LEU A 10 -12.93 26.14 3.14
CA LEU A 10 -13.19 24.81 2.59
C LEU A 10 -12.72 23.66 3.50
N GLY A 11 -11.97 23.95 4.58
CA GLY A 11 -11.39 22.94 5.45
C GLY A 11 -10.22 22.19 4.79
N ILE A 12 -9.55 22.79 3.79
CA ILE A 12 -8.40 22.21 3.10
C ILE A 12 -7.13 22.82 3.68
N THR A 13 -6.15 21.99 4.05
CA THR A 13 -4.84 22.44 4.46
C THR A 13 -4.06 22.95 3.26
N ILE A 14 -3.61 24.21 3.31
CA ILE A 14 -2.76 24.81 2.29
C ILE A 14 -1.39 25.16 2.88
N PHE A 15 -0.34 24.85 2.16
CA PHE A 15 1.03 25.25 2.41
C PHE A 15 1.76 25.45 1.07
N SER A 16 3.01 25.88 1.09
CA SER A 16 3.74 26.21 -0.14
C SER A 16 5.21 25.78 -0.05
N SER A 17 5.86 25.75 -1.21
CA SER A 17 7.31 25.61 -1.34
C SER A 17 7.95 27.00 -1.41
N PRO A 18 8.70 27.44 -0.39
CA PRO A 18 9.49 28.65 -0.46
C PRO A 18 10.78 28.39 -1.25
N PHE A 19 11.20 29.41 -2.03
CA PHE A 19 12.45 29.35 -2.80
C PHE A 19 13.53 30.27 -2.22
N ASP A 20 13.19 31.09 -1.20
CA ASP A 20 14.11 31.93 -0.44
C ASP A 20 13.55 32.22 0.96
N THR A 21 14.34 32.88 1.79
CA THR A 21 13.97 33.23 3.17
C THR A 21 12.82 34.24 3.25
N THR A 22 12.68 35.15 2.27
CA THR A 22 11.61 36.13 2.28
C THR A 22 10.25 35.51 2.00
N ALA A 23 10.24 34.42 1.22
CA ALA A 23 9.04 33.60 1.01
C ALA A 23 8.63 32.87 2.30
N ILE A 24 9.59 32.40 3.12
CA ILE A 24 9.33 31.81 4.42
C ILE A 24 8.70 32.83 5.36
N ASP A 25 9.26 34.04 5.45
CA ASP A 25 8.72 35.12 6.28
C ASP A 25 7.28 35.46 5.88
N MET A 26 7.01 35.57 4.60
CA MET A 26 5.65 35.82 4.08
C MET A 26 4.70 34.69 4.44
N LEU A 27 5.13 33.42 4.34
CA LEU A 27 4.32 32.26 4.67
C LEU A 27 4.06 32.17 6.18
N GLU A 28 5.01 32.60 7.03
CA GLU A 28 4.78 32.72 8.47
C GLU A 28 3.66 33.75 8.76
N ASP A 29 3.72 34.92 8.13
CA ASP A 29 2.69 35.97 8.26
C ASP A 29 1.30 35.49 7.79
N LEU A 30 1.25 34.61 6.80
CA LEU A 30 0.01 34.00 6.32
C LEU A 30 -0.47 32.83 7.19
N GLY A 31 0.34 32.38 8.15
CA GLY A 31 0.02 31.27 9.03
C GLY A 31 0.09 29.89 8.34
N ALA A 32 1.06 29.70 7.44
CA ALA A 32 1.30 28.40 6.81
C ALA A 32 1.54 27.32 7.88
N PRO A 33 0.88 26.15 7.81
CA PRO A 33 0.99 25.12 8.83
C PRO A 33 2.22 24.23 8.66
N ALA A 34 2.85 24.23 7.49
CA ALA A 34 3.98 23.36 7.12
C ALA A 34 4.76 23.99 5.96
N TYR A 35 5.95 23.47 5.71
CA TYR A 35 6.79 23.84 4.59
C TYR A 35 7.12 22.66 3.69
N LYS A 36 7.13 22.90 2.37
CA LYS A 36 7.63 21.96 1.36
C LYS A 36 8.96 22.50 0.81
N ILE A 37 10.00 21.68 0.87
CA ILE A 37 11.25 21.92 0.14
C ILE A 37 11.15 21.13 -1.16
N ALA A 38 11.18 21.82 -2.29
CA ALA A 38 11.13 21.16 -3.59
C ALA A 38 12.48 20.50 -3.91
N SER A 39 12.50 19.62 -4.90
CA SER A 39 13.68 18.80 -5.22
C SER A 39 14.92 19.62 -5.55
N PHE A 40 14.74 20.72 -6.28
CA PHE A 40 15.85 21.59 -6.69
C PHE A 40 16.49 22.33 -5.49
N GLU A 41 15.74 22.54 -4.42
CA GLU A 41 16.18 23.20 -3.19
C GLU A 41 16.65 22.18 -2.12
N ALA A 42 16.61 20.87 -2.38
CA ALA A 42 17.04 19.85 -1.42
C ALA A 42 18.53 20.00 -1.02
N VAL A 43 19.33 20.64 -1.85
CA VAL A 43 20.76 20.95 -1.60
C VAL A 43 20.99 22.34 -0.98
N ASP A 44 19.95 23.19 -0.85
CA ASP A 44 20.05 24.50 -0.20
C ASP A 44 19.92 24.34 1.32
N LEU A 45 20.98 23.86 1.95
CA LEU A 45 21.01 23.62 3.40
C LEU A 45 20.74 24.89 4.24
N PRO A 46 21.19 26.12 3.84
CA PRO A 46 20.79 27.36 4.50
C PRO A 46 19.27 27.59 4.50
N LEU A 47 18.60 27.42 3.35
CA LEU A 47 17.15 27.54 3.23
C LEU A 47 16.42 26.53 4.10
N ILE A 48 16.88 25.28 4.07
CA ILE A 48 16.32 24.19 4.89
C ILE A 48 16.41 24.52 6.37
N ARG A 49 17.57 25.00 6.85
CA ARG A 49 17.74 25.41 8.25
C ARG A 49 16.85 26.57 8.64
N TYR A 50 16.68 27.54 7.73
CA TYR A 50 15.82 28.70 7.97
C TYR A 50 14.34 28.27 8.10
N ALA A 51 13.85 27.43 7.20
CA ALA A 51 12.50 26.86 7.31
C ALA A 51 12.34 26.01 8.59
N ALA A 52 13.34 25.21 8.92
CA ALA A 52 13.33 24.35 10.12
C ALA A 52 13.27 25.16 11.42
N ALA A 53 13.88 26.34 11.46
CA ALA A 53 13.88 27.24 12.62
C ALA A 53 12.47 27.76 13.00
N THR A 54 11.49 27.69 12.08
CA THR A 54 10.08 27.97 12.39
C THR A 54 9.44 26.95 13.34
N GLY A 55 10.04 25.77 13.47
CA GLY A 55 9.54 24.66 14.29
C GLY A 55 8.33 23.95 13.70
N LYS A 56 7.94 24.27 12.46
CA LYS A 56 6.79 23.65 11.77
C LYS A 56 7.18 22.35 11.06
N PRO A 57 6.21 21.46 10.77
CA PRO A 57 6.42 20.29 9.94
C PRO A 57 7.02 20.62 8.57
N MET A 58 7.91 19.77 8.09
CA MET A 58 8.55 19.92 6.78
C MET A 58 8.44 18.66 5.95
N ILE A 59 8.29 18.84 4.65
CA ILE A 59 8.35 17.79 3.63
C ILE A 59 9.46 18.16 2.64
N ILE A 60 10.41 17.26 2.40
CA ILE A 60 11.50 17.46 1.44
C ILE A 60 11.37 16.45 0.30
N SER A 61 11.27 16.93 -0.94
CA SER A 61 11.40 16.08 -2.13
C SER A 61 12.86 15.88 -2.49
N THR A 62 13.22 14.67 -2.95
CA THR A 62 14.60 14.23 -3.12
C THR A 62 15.00 14.00 -4.58
N GLY A 63 14.24 14.56 -5.53
CA GLY A 63 14.59 14.43 -6.95
C GLY A 63 15.98 15.00 -7.26
N MET A 64 16.77 14.27 -8.05
CA MET A 64 18.16 14.57 -8.41
C MET A 64 19.17 14.48 -7.26
N ALA A 65 18.74 14.52 -5.99
CA ALA A 65 19.65 14.40 -4.86
C ALA A 65 20.15 12.97 -4.72
N ASP A 66 21.43 12.81 -4.44
CA ASP A 66 22.02 11.52 -4.09
C ASP A 66 21.83 11.18 -2.60
N ALA A 67 22.30 10.00 -2.20
CA ALA A 67 22.10 9.53 -0.83
C ALA A 67 22.82 10.38 0.24
N GLU A 68 23.92 11.03 -0.10
CA GLU A 68 24.69 11.91 0.78
C GLU A 68 23.98 13.26 0.92
N GLU A 69 23.57 13.85 -0.19
CA GLU A 69 22.79 15.11 -0.23
C GLU A 69 21.45 14.98 0.52
N ILE A 70 20.76 13.83 0.39
CA ILE A 70 19.55 13.57 1.19
C ILE A 70 19.86 13.53 2.68
N ALA A 71 20.95 12.88 3.08
CA ALA A 71 21.35 12.82 4.49
C ALA A 71 21.71 14.22 5.03
N GLU A 72 22.42 15.03 4.25
CA GLU A 72 22.75 16.42 4.59
C GLU A 72 21.49 17.28 4.76
N ALA A 73 20.50 17.13 3.86
CA ALA A 73 19.21 17.84 3.96
C ALA A 73 18.45 17.45 5.24
N VAL A 74 18.42 16.15 5.57
CA VAL A 74 17.81 15.65 6.81
C VAL A 74 18.52 16.21 8.05
N ASP A 75 19.84 16.20 8.06
CA ASP A 75 20.65 16.73 9.17
C ASP A 75 20.48 18.26 9.31
N ALA A 76 20.39 18.98 8.19
CA ALA A 76 20.12 20.42 8.17
C ALA A 76 18.74 20.74 8.77
N ALA A 77 17.71 19.98 8.39
CA ALA A 77 16.36 20.15 8.92
C ALA A 77 16.31 19.86 10.43
N ARG A 78 16.86 18.72 10.85
CA ARG A 78 16.90 18.33 12.27
C ARG A 78 17.73 19.30 13.10
N GLY A 79 18.91 19.67 12.62
CA GLY A 79 19.80 20.65 13.27
C GLY A 79 19.21 22.04 13.35
N GLY A 80 18.34 22.42 12.39
CA GLY A 80 17.58 23.67 12.37
C GLY A 80 16.37 23.70 13.32
N GLY A 81 15.98 22.53 13.90
CA GLY A 81 14.89 22.47 14.89
C GLY A 81 13.62 21.76 14.40
N CYS A 82 13.58 21.28 13.17
CA CYS A 82 12.44 20.52 12.64
C CYS A 82 12.32 19.17 13.36
N ARG A 83 11.14 18.90 13.94
CA ARG A 83 10.83 17.63 14.63
C ARG A 83 9.95 16.70 13.81
N GLU A 84 9.15 17.26 12.95
CA GLU A 84 8.19 16.53 12.11
C GLU A 84 8.64 16.68 10.64
N LEU A 85 9.46 15.73 10.20
CA LEU A 85 10.06 15.72 8.87
C LEU A 85 9.57 14.51 8.08
N ALA A 86 9.17 14.73 6.84
CA ALA A 86 8.88 13.69 5.86
C ALA A 86 9.75 13.86 4.61
N LEU A 87 10.07 12.75 3.95
CA LEU A 87 10.78 12.73 2.67
C LEU A 87 9.85 12.24 1.56
N LEU A 88 9.97 12.80 0.37
CA LEU A 88 9.32 12.26 -0.83
C LEU A 88 10.38 11.82 -1.82
N HIS A 89 10.42 10.53 -2.11
CA HIS A 89 11.13 10.02 -3.28
C HIS A 89 10.57 10.69 -4.53
N CYS A 90 11.42 11.13 -5.44
CA CYS A 90 11.01 11.92 -6.58
C CYS A 90 11.94 11.69 -7.77
N VAL A 91 11.36 11.77 -8.97
CA VAL A 91 12.10 11.90 -10.23
C VAL A 91 11.69 13.24 -10.86
N SER A 92 12.66 14.16 -10.99
CA SER A 92 12.41 15.51 -11.50
C SER A 92 12.43 15.55 -13.04
N GLY A 93 11.61 14.72 -13.66
CA GLY A 93 11.24 14.73 -15.07
C GLY A 93 9.76 15.12 -15.21
N TYR A 94 9.37 15.89 -16.21
CA TYR A 94 8.03 16.47 -16.36
C TYR A 94 7.50 16.28 -17.79
N PRO A 95 6.79 15.16 -18.11
CA PRO A 95 6.53 13.98 -17.26
C PRO A 95 7.76 13.09 -17.10
N ALA A 96 7.80 12.26 -16.06
CA ALA A 96 8.81 11.25 -15.83
C ALA A 96 8.32 9.87 -16.32
N PRO A 97 9.17 9.05 -16.99
CA PRO A 97 8.81 7.69 -17.31
C PRO A 97 8.85 6.80 -16.06
N ALA A 98 7.95 5.81 -16.00
CA ALA A 98 7.79 4.97 -14.81
C ALA A 98 9.04 4.15 -14.45
N GLU A 99 9.82 3.73 -15.45
CA GLU A 99 11.06 2.95 -15.28
C GLU A 99 12.18 3.72 -14.54
N ASP A 100 12.14 5.05 -14.52
CA ASP A 100 13.15 5.86 -13.83
C ASP A 100 12.88 5.92 -12.31
N TYR A 101 11.67 5.60 -11.85
CA TYR A 101 11.29 5.80 -10.45
C TYR A 101 12.00 4.91 -9.45
N ASN A 102 12.42 3.72 -9.83
CA ASN A 102 13.10 2.82 -8.89
C ASN A 102 12.42 2.80 -7.50
N LEU A 103 11.11 2.56 -7.43
CA LEU A 103 10.28 2.70 -6.22
C LEU A 103 10.82 1.95 -5.00
N ARG A 104 11.72 0.96 -5.19
CA ARG A 104 12.41 0.28 -4.08
C ARG A 104 13.30 1.22 -3.27
N THR A 105 13.57 2.43 -3.75
CA THR A 105 14.25 3.49 -2.99
C THR A 105 13.42 3.95 -1.78
N ILE A 106 12.08 3.87 -1.84
CA ILE A 106 11.20 4.28 -0.74
C ILE A 106 11.47 3.48 0.55
N PRO A 107 11.41 2.13 0.57
CA PRO A 107 11.74 1.38 1.77
C PRO A 107 13.20 1.54 2.23
N ASP A 108 14.14 1.78 1.33
CA ASP A 108 15.54 2.09 1.70
C ASP A 108 15.63 3.44 2.42
N MET A 109 14.95 4.48 1.93
CA MET A 109 14.87 5.79 2.60
C MET A 109 14.23 5.67 3.99
N ILE A 110 13.16 4.90 4.13
CA ILE A 110 12.54 4.63 5.44
C ILE A 110 13.55 3.98 6.39
N ALA A 111 14.26 2.96 5.92
CA ALA A 111 15.24 2.24 6.74
C ALA A 111 16.44 3.10 7.14
N ARG A 112 16.95 3.94 6.24
CA ARG A 112 18.11 4.81 6.50
C ARG A 112 17.82 5.96 7.44
N HIS A 113 16.68 6.64 7.24
CA HIS A 113 16.41 7.90 7.92
C HIS A 113 15.42 7.78 9.08
N GLY A 114 14.62 6.69 9.13
CA GLY A 114 13.58 6.49 10.15
C GLY A 114 12.48 7.53 10.08
N LEU A 115 12.19 8.07 8.87
CA LEU A 115 11.24 9.13 8.62
C LEU A 115 10.01 8.62 7.85
N VAL A 116 8.89 9.32 8.00
CA VAL A 116 7.76 9.18 7.09
C VAL A 116 8.26 9.46 5.68
N THR A 117 8.03 8.53 4.78
CA THR A 117 8.47 8.65 3.39
C THR A 117 7.27 8.49 2.46
N GLY A 118 7.28 9.23 1.38
CA GLY A 118 6.25 9.22 0.35
C GLY A 118 6.84 9.26 -1.05
N LEU A 119 5.98 9.60 -2.00
CA LEU A 119 6.32 9.76 -3.41
C LEU A 119 5.86 11.13 -3.92
N SER A 120 6.74 11.85 -4.61
CA SER A 120 6.40 12.96 -5.50
C SER A 120 6.44 12.42 -6.92
N ASP A 121 5.27 12.31 -7.55
CA ASP A 121 5.07 11.55 -8.78
C ASP A 121 4.72 12.46 -9.96
N HIS A 122 5.53 12.41 -11.01
CA HIS A 122 5.36 13.14 -12.26
C HIS A 122 5.02 12.23 -13.45
N THR A 123 4.62 10.98 -13.22
CA THR A 123 4.08 10.12 -14.28
C THR A 123 2.70 10.62 -14.73
N LEU A 124 2.28 10.25 -15.95
CA LEU A 124 0.97 10.66 -16.48
C LEU A 124 -0.20 9.89 -15.90
N ASP A 125 0.04 8.72 -15.28
CA ASP A 125 -1.01 7.86 -14.72
C ASP A 125 -0.88 7.69 -13.19
N ASN A 126 -1.73 6.87 -12.61
CA ASN A 126 -1.80 6.63 -11.18
C ASN A 126 -1.05 5.36 -10.73
N THR A 127 -0.53 4.56 -11.65
CA THR A 127 0.02 3.22 -11.34
C THR A 127 1.24 3.32 -10.44
N THR A 128 2.18 4.21 -10.77
CA THR A 128 3.40 4.44 -9.98
C THR A 128 3.07 4.90 -8.56
N SER A 129 2.15 5.84 -8.43
CA SER A 129 1.66 6.34 -7.14
C SER A 129 1.02 5.23 -6.30
N ILE A 130 0.10 4.45 -6.89
CA ILE A 130 -0.58 3.36 -6.18
C ILE A 130 0.41 2.26 -5.78
N ALA A 131 1.36 1.91 -6.67
CA ALA A 131 2.40 0.92 -6.37
C ALA A 131 3.31 1.35 -5.22
N SER A 132 3.59 2.64 -5.07
CA SER A 132 4.42 3.18 -3.99
C SER A 132 3.86 2.89 -2.60
N VAL A 133 2.53 2.82 -2.46
CA VAL A 133 1.84 2.50 -1.20
C VAL A 133 2.26 1.12 -0.70
N ALA A 134 2.36 0.13 -1.60
CA ALA A 134 2.80 -1.21 -1.24
C ALA A 134 4.27 -1.27 -0.79
N LEU A 135 5.05 -0.26 -1.09
CA LEU A 135 6.45 -0.10 -0.68
C LEU A 135 6.64 0.81 0.54
N GLY A 136 5.54 1.25 1.15
CA GLY A 136 5.56 2.01 2.40
C GLY A 136 5.39 3.52 2.23
N ALA A 137 5.09 4.02 1.03
CA ALA A 137 4.75 5.41 0.85
C ALA A 137 3.49 5.78 1.64
N SER A 138 3.61 6.78 2.51
CA SER A 138 2.52 7.31 3.33
C SER A 138 1.96 8.63 2.82
N ILE A 139 2.65 9.27 1.88
CA ILE A 139 2.30 10.54 1.25
C ILE A 139 2.46 10.37 -0.25
N ILE A 140 1.49 10.86 -1.03
CA ILE A 140 1.57 10.97 -2.48
C ILE A 140 1.37 12.43 -2.85
N GLU A 141 2.30 12.98 -3.62
CA GLU A 141 2.24 14.32 -4.19
C GLU A 141 2.14 14.19 -5.71
N LYS A 142 1.19 14.89 -6.31
CA LYS A 142 0.99 14.94 -7.76
C LYS A 142 0.60 16.37 -8.19
N HIS A 143 1.02 16.77 -9.39
CA HIS A 143 0.48 17.94 -10.05
C HIS A 143 -1.00 17.75 -10.36
N PHE A 144 -1.79 18.80 -10.24
CA PHE A 144 -3.23 18.79 -10.44
C PHE A 144 -3.67 20.01 -11.26
N THR A 145 -4.55 19.79 -12.21
CA THR A 145 -5.21 20.82 -13.00
C THR A 145 -6.70 20.54 -13.16
N LEU A 146 -7.45 21.56 -13.52
CA LEU A 146 -8.86 21.39 -13.89
C LEU A 146 -9.02 21.00 -15.37
N ASP A 147 -8.06 21.34 -16.23
CA ASP A 147 -8.07 21.06 -17.65
C ASP A 147 -6.63 21.02 -18.19
N ARG A 148 -6.19 19.87 -18.70
CA ARG A 148 -4.87 19.69 -19.33
C ARG A 148 -4.66 20.56 -20.56
N MET A 149 -5.73 20.98 -21.20
CA MET A 149 -5.68 21.87 -22.36
C MET A 149 -5.78 23.36 -22.00
N GLY A 150 -5.78 23.67 -20.69
CA GLY A 150 -5.89 25.01 -20.14
C GLY A 150 -4.75 25.95 -20.50
N GLY A 151 -3.58 25.41 -20.88
CA GLY A 151 -2.40 26.17 -21.31
C GLY A 151 -1.53 26.71 -20.17
N GLY A 152 -1.75 26.23 -18.95
CA GLY A 152 -0.83 26.46 -17.84
C GLY A 152 0.48 25.68 -18.01
N PRO A 153 1.57 26.12 -17.33
CA PRO A 153 2.89 25.54 -17.53
C PRO A 153 2.98 24.04 -17.18
N ASP A 154 2.18 23.59 -16.22
CA ASP A 154 2.22 22.21 -15.71
C ASP A 154 0.99 21.39 -16.12
N ASP A 155 0.02 21.97 -16.84
CA ASP A 155 -1.26 21.34 -17.16
C ASP A 155 -1.08 20.00 -17.89
N SER A 156 -0.17 19.94 -18.87
CA SER A 156 -0.01 18.82 -19.77
C SER A 156 0.37 17.48 -19.09
N PHE A 157 0.95 17.53 -17.89
CA PHE A 157 1.34 16.34 -17.11
C PHE A 157 0.64 16.27 -15.73
N SER A 158 -0.30 17.16 -15.47
CA SER A 158 -1.09 17.19 -14.24
C SER A 158 -2.27 16.22 -14.28
N LEU A 159 -2.71 15.74 -13.13
CA LEU A 159 -3.97 14.98 -13.01
C LEU A 159 -5.17 15.90 -13.13
N GLU A 160 -6.21 15.42 -13.78
CA GLU A 160 -7.54 16.04 -13.79
C GLU A 160 -8.40 15.49 -12.63
N PRO A 161 -9.54 16.13 -12.31
CA PRO A 161 -10.34 15.78 -11.11
C PRO A 161 -10.72 14.32 -11.00
N GLU A 162 -11.16 13.68 -12.10
CA GLU A 162 -11.56 12.27 -12.08
C GLU A 162 -10.38 11.34 -11.82
N GLU A 163 -9.21 11.68 -12.33
CA GLU A 163 -8.00 10.92 -12.12
C GLU A 163 -7.49 11.06 -10.67
N LEU A 164 -7.63 12.23 -10.06
CA LEU A 164 -7.31 12.42 -8.65
C LEU A 164 -8.25 11.59 -7.75
N VAL A 165 -9.54 11.53 -8.07
CA VAL A 165 -10.50 10.66 -7.37
C VAL A 165 -10.10 9.20 -7.52
N ALA A 166 -9.72 8.77 -8.74
CA ALA A 166 -9.24 7.42 -9.00
C ALA A 166 -7.95 7.11 -8.22
N LEU A 167 -7.00 8.05 -8.15
CA LEU A 167 -5.77 7.93 -7.35
C LEU A 167 -6.09 7.74 -5.87
N CYS A 168 -6.91 8.60 -5.29
CA CYS A 168 -7.28 8.53 -3.88
C CYS A 168 -7.94 7.18 -3.54
N THR A 169 -8.87 6.73 -4.41
CA THR A 169 -9.56 5.45 -4.25
C THR A 169 -8.60 4.27 -4.38
N GLY A 170 -7.73 4.30 -5.39
CA GLY A 170 -6.75 3.24 -5.64
C GLY A 170 -5.70 3.15 -4.54
N ALA A 171 -5.16 4.28 -4.08
CA ALA A 171 -4.19 4.33 -3.00
C ALA A 171 -4.78 3.80 -1.68
N LYS A 172 -6.02 4.19 -1.35
CA LYS A 172 -6.73 3.66 -0.19
C LYS A 172 -6.93 2.15 -0.29
N THR A 173 -7.40 1.66 -1.44
CA THR A 173 -7.60 0.22 -1.67
C THR A 173 -6.29 -0.55 -1.57
N ALA A 174 -5.18 -0.02 -2.12
CA ALA A 174 -3.87 -0.61 -2.01
C ALA A 174 -3.44 -0.71 -0.54
N TRP A 175 -3.58 0.37 0.23
CA TRP A 175 -3.25 0.39 1.65
C TRP A 175 -4.08 -0.62 2.46
N GLU A 176 -5.39 -0.67 2.26
CA GLU A 176 -6.29 -1.63 2.92
C GLU A 176 -5.93 -3.08 2.59
N SER A 177 -5.41 -3.32 1.38
CA SER A 177 -5.02 -4.66 0.89
C SER A 177 -3.71 -5.17 1.48
N LEU A 178 -2.86 -4.30 2.05
CA LEU A 178 -1.57 -4.71 2.62
C LEU A 178 -1.76 -5.64 3.83
N GLY A 179 -2.65 -5.28 4.73
CA GLY A 179 -2.96 -6.07 5.91
C GLY A 179 -1.72 -6.50 6.70
N GLU A 180 -1.75 -7.74 7.17
CA GLU A 180 -0.65 -8.40 7.90
C GLU A 180 -0.37 -9.80 7.31
N VAL A 181 0.78 -10.37 7.61
CA VAL A 181 1.09 -11.77 7.26
C VAL A 181 0.15 -12.68 8.06
N ASN A 182 -0.88 -13.20 7.39
CA ASN A 182 -1.93 -14.01 8.00
C ASN A 182 -2.42 -15.10 7.05
N TYR A 183 -2.11 -16.37 7.39
CA TYR A 183 -2.56 -17.57 6.66
C TYR A 183 -3.90 -18.12 7.18
N GLY A 184 -4.51 -17.48 8.18
CA GLY A 184 -5.82 -17.83 8.69
C GLY A 184 -6.92 -17.59 7.66
N ARG A 185 -8.02 -18.36 7.79
CA ARG A 185 -9.18 -18.17 6.92
C ARG A 185 -9.82 -16.82 7.19
N LYS A 186 -10.11 -16.11 6.13
CA LYS A 186 -10.78 -14.83 6.20
C LYS A 186 -12.29 -15.03 6.42
N SER A 187 -12.95 -14.01 6.96
CA SER A 187 -14.41 -14.06 7.17
C SER A 187 -15.18 -14.31 5.88
N SER A 188 -14.76 -13.72 4.78
CA SER A 188 -15.32 -13.90 3.43
C SER A 188 -15.20 -15.33 2.90
N GLU A 189 -14.29 -16.15 3.45
CA GLU A 189 -14.07 -17.55 3.02
C GLU A 189 -14.88 -18.55 3.84
N GLN A 190 -15.47 -18.15 4.99
CA GLN A 190 -16.13 -19.10 5.91
C GLN A 190 -17.25 -19.87 5.23
N GLY A 191 -18.07 -19.21 4.42
CA GLY A 191 -19.15 -19.85 3.66
C GLY A 191 -18.66 -20.89 2.63
N ASN A 192 -17.40 -20.75 2.20
CA ASN A 192 -16.82 -21.62 1.16
C ASN A 192 -16.13 -22.87 1.73
N VAL A 193 -16.01 -23.00 3.06
CA VAL A 193 -15.38 -24.17 3.70
C VAL A 193 -16.07 -25.46 3.28
N GLN A 194 -17.39 -25.45 3.12
CA GLN A 194 -18.17 -26.59 2.67
C GLN A 194 -17.78 -27.10 1.27
N PHE A 195 -17.22 -26.24 0.40
CA PHE A 195 -16.79 -26.63 -0.94
C PHE A 195 -15.40 -27.27 -0.99
N ARG A 196 -14.76 -27.45 0.15
CA ARG A 196 -13.50 -28.21 0.21
C ARG A 196 -13.75 -29.68 -0.14
N ARG A 197 -12.69 -30.42 -0.46
CA ARG A 197 -12.79 -31.84 -0.74
C ARG A 197 -12.76 -32.66 0.56
N SER A 198 -13.48 -33.79 0.54
CA SER A 198 -13.37 -34.83 1.53
C SER A 198 -13.53 -36.22 0.88
N LEU A 199 -13.30 -37.29 1.63
CA LEU A 199 -13.45 -38.63 1.16
C LEU A 199 -14.92 -39.07 1.23
N TYR A 200 -15.38 -39.72 0.18
CA TYR A 200 -16.72 -40.31 0.07
C TYR A 200 -16.64 -41.77 -0.41
N PHE A 201 -17.55 -42.59 0.12
CA PHE A 201 -17.78 -43.94 -0.43
C PHE A 201 -18.43 -43.82 -1.81
N VAL A 202 -17.88 -44.51 -2.81
CA VAL A 202 -18.40 -44.53 -4.19
C VAL A 202 -19.13 -45.81 -4.54
N LYS A 203 -19.26 -46.74 -3.60
CA LYS A 203 -20.08 -47.95 -3.64
C LYS A 203 -20.70 -48.23 -2.28
N ASP A 204 -21.77 -49.02 -2.26
CA ASP A 204 -22.34 -49.55 -1.03
C ASP A 204 -21.36 -50.57 -0.41
N MET A 205 -21.23 -50.54 0.92
CA MET A 205 -20.37 -51.49 1.65
C MET A 205 -21.04 -51.90 2.96
N LYS A 206 -20.69 -53.07 3.46
CA LYS A 206 -21.24 -53.64 4.68
C LYS A 206 -20.28 -53.53 5.87
N ALA A 207 -20.84 -53.49 7.06
CA ALA A 207 -20.07 -53.62 8.30
C ALA A 207 -19.14 -54.83 8.25
N GLY A 208 -17.90 -54.67 8.71
CA GLY A 208 -16.87 -55.71 8.68
C GLY A 208 -16.09 -55.82 7.37
N GLU A 209 -16.49 -55.14 6.29
CA GLU A 209 -15.71 -55.11 5.05
C GLU A 209 -14.49 -54.21 5.18
N VAL A 210 -13.40 -54.59 4.50
CA VAL A 210 -12.19 -53.79 4.38
C VAL A 210 -12.37 -52.75 3.26
N ILE A 211 -12.08 -51.49 3.55
CA ILE A 211 -12.18 -50.39 2.58
C ILE A 211 -11.05 -50.51 1.55
N THR A 212 -11.41 -50.69 0.29
CA THR A 212 -10.47 -50.82 -0.83
C THR A 212 -10.27 -49.46 -1.53
N PRO A 213 -9.15 -49.25 -2.26
CA PRO A 213 -8.87 -47.97 -2.95
C PRO A 213 -9.97 -47.55 -3.94
N ASP A 214 -10.68 -48.50 -4.56
CA ASP A 214 -11.78 -48.23 -5.48
C ASP A 214 -13.10 -47.88 -4.78
N ALA A 215 -13.18 -48.12 -3.45
CA ALA A 215 -14.38 -47.86 -2.66
C ALA A 215 -14.52 -46.39 -2.23
N VAL A 216 -13.43 -45.60 -2.24
CA VAL A 216 -13.43 -44.23 -1.78
C VAL A 216 -12.85 -43.29 -2.82
N ARG A 217 -13.37 -42.05 -2.87
CA ARG A 217 -12.84 -40.98 -3.72
C ARG A 217 -12.86 -39.67 -2.98
N SER A 218 -11.88 -38.80 -3.34
CA SER A 218 -11.87 -37.40 -2.93
C SER A 218 -12.80 -36.62 -3.84
N VAL A 219 -13.89 -36.08 -3.29
CA VAL A 219 -14.88 -35.27 -4.00
C VAL A 219 -15.30 -34.07 -3.14
N ARG A 220 -16.12 -33.20 -3.65
CA ARG A 220 -16.87 -32.17 -2.90
C ARG A 220 -18.26 -32.73 -2.57
N PRO A 221 -18.87 -32.27 -1.46
CA PRO A 221 -18.46 -31.27 -0.47
C PRO A 221 -17.55 -31.80 0.65
N GLY A 222 -17.09 -30.90 1.52
CA GLY A 222 -16.11 -31.16 2.58
C GLY A 222 -16.72 -31.67 3.89
N PHE A 223 -17.66 -32.63 3.83
CA PHE A 223 -18.39 -33.14 5.01
C PHE A 223 -17.76 -34.36 5.64
N GLY A 224 -16.78 -34.94 4.99
CA GLY A 224 -16.10 -36.18 5.45
C GLY A 224 -14.64 -35.90 5.85
N VAL A 225 -13.93 -37.01 6.07
CA VAL A 225 -12.49 -37.04 6.36
C VAL A 225 -11.72 -36.34 5.24
N ALA A 226 -10.74 -35.53 5.60
CA ALA A 226 -9.92 -34.80 4.62
C ALA A 226 -9.12 -35.79 3.74
N PRO A 227 -8.94 -35.49 2.44
CA PRO A 227 -8.26 -36.41 1.50
C PRO A 227 -6.85 -36.84 1.92
N LYS A 228 -6.14 -36.01 2.66
CA LYS A 228 -4.78 -36.28 3.18
C LYS A 228 -4.72 -37.51 4.10
N HIS A 229 -5.87 -38.00 4.56
CA HIS A 229 -5.97 -39.17 5.41
C HIS A 229 -6.45 -40.44 4.64
N ILE A 230 -6.37 -40.46 3.31
CA ILE A 230 -6.82 -41.58 2.49
C ILE A 230 -6.11 -42.89 2.88
N ASP A 231 -4.81 -42.83 3.18
CA ASP A 231 -4.01 -44.00 3.56
C ASP A 231 -4.41 -44.58 4.92
N THR A 232 -5.09 -43.81 5.76
CA THR A 232 -5.65 -44.31 7.03
C THR A 232 -7.07 -44.82 6.88
N VAL A 233 -7.74 -44.50 5.77
CA VAL A 233 -9.09 -44.94 5.44
C VAL A 233 -9.04 -46.22 4.61
N VAL A 234 -8.18 -46.27 3.60
CA VAL A 234 -7.97 -47.50 2.80
C VAL A 234 -7.29 -48.56 3.67
N GLY A 235 -7.85 -49.75 3.68
CA GLY A 235 -7.39 -50.86 4.53
C GLY A 235 -8.04 -50.90 5.91
N ALA A 236 -8.78 -49.85 6.33
CA ALA A 236 -9.56 -49.88 7.55
C ALA A 236 -10.82 -50.79 7.38
N VAL A 237 -11.34 -51.30 8.49
CA VAL A 237 -12.57 -52.09 8.53
C VAL A 237 -13.75 -51.17 8.83
N LEU A 238 -14.88 -51.39 8.13
CA LEU A 238 -16.10 -50.63 8.37
C LEU A 238 -16.78 -51.07 9.68
N ALA A 239 -17.17 -50.08 10.49
CA ALA A 239 -17.92 -50.28 11.73
C ALA A 239 -19.43 -50.49 11.50
N SER A 240 -19.96 -49.95 10.39
CA SER A 240 -21.40 -50.02 10.04
C SER A 240 -21.57 -50.02 8.53
N ASP A 241 -22.76 -50.46 8.07
CA ASP A 241 -23.13 -50.34 6.65
C ASP A 241 -23.08 -48.89 6.17
N VAL A 242 -22.55 -48.67 4.97
CA VAL A 242 -22.51 -47.37 4.32
C VAL A 242 -23.05 -47.48 2.90
N ALA A 243 -23.84 -46.48 2.51
CA ALA A 243 -24.34 -46.36 1.15
C ALA A 243 -23.36 -45.56 0.28
N ARG A 244 -23.39 -45.79 -1.01
CA ARG A 244 -22.73 -44.97 -2.01
C ARG A 244 -23.09 -43.48 -1.80
N ASN A 245 -22.13 -42.62 -2.01
CA ASN A 245 -22.22 -41.16 -1.83
C ASN A 245 -22.31 -40.71 -0.36
N THR A 246 -22.04 -41.60 0.61
CA THR A 246 -21.88 -41.21 2.01
C THR A 246 -20.49 -40.62 2.24
N ALA A 247 -20.38 -39.50 2.96
CA ALA A 247 -19.11 -38.96 3.37
C ALA A 247 -18.42 -39.91 4.37
N VAL A 248 -17.14 -40.18 4.17
CA VAL A 248 -16.34 -40.96 5.13
C VAL A 248 -16.15 -40.14 6.41
N ARG A 249 -16.51 -40.74 7.55
CA ARG A 249 -16.33 -40.14 8.88
C ARG A 249 -15.56 -41.11 9.79
N ALA A 250 -14.93 -40.58 10.83
CA ALA A 250 -14.17 -41.38 11.78
C ALA A 250 -15.03 -42.49 12.45
N GLU A 251 -16.32 -42.22 12.63
CA GLU A 251 -17.31 -43.15 13.18
C GLU A 251 -17.62 -44.36 12.27
N ASN A 252 -17.33 -44.25 10.97
CA ASN A 252 -17.49 -45.36 10.02
C ASN A 252 -16.37 -46.41 10.11
N LEU A 253 -15.29 -46.11 10.84
CA LEU A 253 -14.08 -46.93 10.90
C LEU A 253 -13.98 -47.66 12.25
N VAL A 254 -13.68 -48.95 12.22
CA VAL A 254 -13.31 -49.70 13.44
C VAL A 254 -11.96 -49.18 13.91
N ARG A 255 -11.89 -48.82 15.18
CA ARG A 255 -10.66 -48.35 15.82
C ARG A 255 -9.76 -49.50 16.23
#